data_fd4019865fe50943ba4107baf36a7b56
#
_entry.id   fd4019865fe50943ba4107baf36a7b56
#
_cell.length_a   1.000
_cell.length_b   1.000
_cell.length_c   1.000
_cell.angle_alpha   90.00
_cell.angle_beta   90.00
_cell.angle_gamma   90.00
#
_symmetry.space_group_name_H-M   'P 1'
#
loop_
_entity.id
_entity.type
_entity.pdbx_description
1 polymer ?
#
loop_
_entity_poly.entity_id
_entity_poly.type
_entity_poly.pdbx_seq_one_letter_code
_entity_poly.pdbx_strand_id
1 'polypeptide(L)'
;MSSPELTYDSFSKYFPFAPTALCIKECARLEAMRQLQVEGPILDVGCGDGLFAKIAFRAEEVWGIDIDGKEGRWAQASRAYSQIVLGDIAEVKLPPAFFRTCVANCSLEHVPDIQAALSTISASLVPGGRAYLFVPNRDWASKFLTVRTLRSLFGERVASVLQNGIDEFFKHHHLYDEDGWRNVIAKSPLSLVDIKPVLSTATTVAFEAFLLPSLAGWANKKLTTRWTNFPGLRRAAAPFAYVLAKSMLAIANDDEKTAEYLLVVERPREPE
;
A
#
# COMPACT_ATOMS: atom_id res chain seq x y z
N MET A 1 7.27 16.42 -8.74
CA MET A 1 5.88 16.04 -9.10
C MET A 1 5.06 16.10 -7.83
N SER A 2 3.88 16.72 -7.85
CA SER A 2 2.97 16.74 -6.70
C SER A 2 2.49 15.31 -6.40
N SER A 3 2.36 14.98 -5.11
CA SER A 3 1.75 13.72 -4.67
C SER A 3 0.36 13.55 -5.28
N PRO A 4 -0.08 12.30 -5.56
CA PRO A 4 -1.41 12.06 -6.12
C PRO A 4 -2.50 12.66 -5.22
N GLU A 5 -3.38 13.45 -5.80
CA GLU A 5 -4.47 14.08 -5.06
C GLU A 5 -5.58 13.09 -4.72
N LEU A 6 -6.19 13.25 -3.54
CA LEU A 6 -7.40 12.55 -3.15
C LEU A 6 -8.55 12.95 -4.08
N THR A 7 -9.09 12.02 -4.87
CA THR A 7 -10.25 12.24 -5.72
C THR A 7 -11.54 11.69 -5.10
N TYR A 8 -12.69 12.30 -5.42
CA TYR A 8 -13.98 11.79 -4.96
C TYR A 8 -14.30 10.41 -5.56
N ASP A 9 -13.84 10.14 -6.77
CA ASP A 9 -14.08 8.85 -7.44
C ASP A 9 -13.44 7.69 -6.66
N SER A 10 -12.15 7.77 -6.33
CA SER A 10 -11.48 6.76 -5.51
C SER A 10 -12.05 6.69 -4.10
N PHE A 11 -12.31 7.86 -3.48
CA PHE A 11 -12.85 7.92 -2.14
C PHE A 11 -14.23 7.27 -2.02
N SER A 12 -15.15 7.57 -2.93
CA SER A 12 -16.51 7.03 -2.92
C SER A 12 -16.56 5.51 -3.15
N LYS A 13 -15.58 4.94 -3.82
CA LYS A 13 -15.44 3.49 -4.04
C LYS A 13 -14.87 2.77 -2.81
N TYR A 14 -13.94 3.40 -2.11
CA TYR A 14 -13.22 2.78 -0.98
C TYR A 14 -13.91 3.01 0.37
N PHE A 15 -14.35 4.24 0.64
CA PHE A 15 -14.91 4.68 1.91
C PHE A 15 -16.08 3.84 2.43
N PRO A 16 -17.01 3.33 1.60
CA PRO A 16 -18.11 2.49 2.08
C PRO A 16 -17.63 1.19 2.77
N PHE A 17 -16.45 0.71 2.42
CA PHE A 17 -15.97 -0.62 2.81
C PHE A 17 -14.79 -0.60 3.76
N ALA A 18 -14.11 0.51 3.94
CA ALA A 18 -12.91 0.63 4.78
C ALA A 18 -12.98 1.80 5.76
N PRO A 19 -12.22 1.78 6.87
CA PRO A 19 -12.08 2.91 7.77
C PRO A 19 -11.51 4.13 7.04
N THR A 20 -11.85 5.33 7.51
CA THR A 20 -11.47 6.58 6.83
C THR A 20 -9.96 6.75 6.72
N ALA A 21 -9.21 6.42 7.77
CA ALA A 21 -7.74 6.48 7.72
C ALA A 21 -7.18 5.62 6.58
N LEU A 22 -7.57 4.34 6.54
CA LEU A 22 -7.13 3.44 5.48
C LEU A 22 -7.57 3.95 4.10
N CYS A 23 -8.83 4.41 3.99
CA CYS A 23 -9.37 4.96 2.75
C CYS A 23 -8.50 6.10 2.19
N ILE A 24 -8.00 7.02 3.03
CA ILE A 24 -7.16 8.15 2.60
C ILE A 24 -5.85 7.64 1.96
N LYS A 25 -5.15 6.72 2.62
CA LYS A 25 -3.90 6.14 2.08
C LYS A 25 -4.15 5.38 0.78
N GLU A 26 -5.14 4.51 0.77
CA GLU A 26 -5.46 3.68 -0.39
C GLU A 26 -5.92 4.49 -1.60
N CYS A 27 -6.63 5.60 -1.38
CA CYS A 27 -7.00 6.50 -2.46
C CYS A 27 -5.77 7.12 -3.14
N ALA A 28 -4.75 7.54 -2.38
CA ALA A 28 -3.52 8.07 -2.96
C ALA A 28 -2.80 7.01 -3.83
N ARG A 29 -2.76 5.76 -3.37
CA ARG A 29 -2.19 4.64 -4.14
C ARG A 29 -3.02 4.32 -5.38
N LEU A 30 -4.36 4.34 -5.28
CA LEU A 30 -5.25 4.17 -6.44
C LEU A 30 -5.03 5.25 -7.49
N GLU A 31 -4.86 6.53 -7.08
CA GLU A 31 -4.57 7.60 -8.02
C GLU A 31 -3.18 7.45 -8.67
N ALA A 32 -2.19 6.97 -7.91
CA ALA A 32 -0.88 6.64 -8.48
C ALA A 32 -0.99 5.50 -9.51
N MET A 33 -1.78 4.45 -9.20
CA MET A 33 -2.01 3.32 -10.11
C MET A 33 -2.70 3.71 -11.41
N ARG A 34 -3.58 4.73 -11.41
CA ARG A 34 -4.26 5.22 -12.63
C ARG A 34 -3.32 5.75 -13.69
N GLN A 35 -2.12 6.15 -13.30
CA GLN A 35 -1.10 6.68 -14.21
C GLN A 35 -0.18 5.60 -14.78
N LEU A 36 -0.42 4.33 -14.43
CA LEU A 36 0.42 3.20 -14.78
C LEU A 36 -0.25 2.30 -15.81
N GLN A 37 0.57 1.60 -16.58
CA GLN A 37 0.12 0.54 -17.48
C GLN A 37 -0.02 -0.75 -16.68
N VAL A 38 -1.25 -1.13 -16.36
CA VAL A 38 -1.58 -2.36 -15.64
C VAL A 38 -2.27 -3.32 -16.60
N GLU A 39 -1.56 -4.36 -16.98
CA GLU A 39 -2.01 -5.37 -17.94
C GLU A 39 -2.04 -6.74 -17.26
N GLY A 40 -3.06 -7.53 -17.58
CA GLY A 40 -3.16 -8.91 -17.07
C GLY A 40 -2.35 -9.92 -17.90
N PRO A 41 -2.02 -11.07 -17.33
CA PRO A 41 -2.33 -11.50 -15.94
C PRO A 41 -1.61 -10.69 -14.87
N ILE A 42 -2.29 -10.45 -13.73
CA ILE A 42 -1.79 -9.64 -12.62
C ILE A 42 -1.48 -10.54 -11.41
N LEU A 43 -0.33 -10.31 -10.76
CA LEU A 43 0.00 -10.85 -9.44
C LEU A 43 -0.14 -9.74 -8.40
N ASP A 44 -0.95 -9.96 -7.36
CA ASP A 44 -1.13 -9.06 -6.20
C ASP A 44 -0.47 -9.69 -4.97
N VAL A 45 0.67 -9.13 -4.55
CA VAL A 45 1.49 -9.64 -3.44
C VAL A 45 1.12 -8.96 -2.13
N GLY A 46 0.67 -9.77 -1.16
CA GLY A 46 0.04 -9.27 0.07
C GLY A 46 -1.38 -8.80 -0.22
N CYS A 47 -2.18 -9.65 -0.84
CA CYS A 47 -3.50 -9.31 -1.38
C CYS A 47 -4.55 -8.94 -0.31
N GLY A 48 -4.28 -9.23 0.97
CA GLY A 48 -5.15 -8.91 2.09
C GLY A 48 -6.57 -9.41 1.90
N ASP A 49 -7.56 -8.56 2.14
CA ASP A 49 -8.98 -8.88 1.96
C ASP A 49 -9.50 -8.69 0.52
N GLY A 50 -8.64 -8.28 -0.40
CA GLY A 50 -8.95 -8.10 -1.81
C GLY A 50 -9.72 -6.82 -2.16
N LEU A 51 -9.94 -5.91 -1.20
CA LEU A 51 -10.68 -4.68 -1.48
C LEU A 51 -9.91 -3.76 -2.45
N PHE A 52 -8.58 -3.65 -2.28
CA PHE A 52 -7.75 -2.85 -3.17
C PHE A 52 -7.83 -3.37 -4.61
N ALA A 53 -7.56 -4.66 -4.79
CA ALA A 53 -7.60 -5.29 -6.11
C ALA A 53 -8.95 -5.13 -6.80
N LYS A 54 -10.05 -5.32 -6.05
CA LYS A 54 -11.43 -5.16 -6.56
C LYS A 54 -11.69 -3.76 -7.13
N ILE A 55 -11.03 -2.73 -6.60
CA ILE A 55 -11.20 -1.34 -7.03
C ILE A 55 -10.17 -0.97 -8.11
N ALA A 56 -8.93 -1.43 -7.96
CA ALA A 56 -7.80 -1.05 -8.79
C ALA A 56 -7.73 -1.81 -10.13
N PHE A 57 -7.97 -3.11 -10.11
CA PHE A 57 -7.69 -3.96 -11.27
C PHE A 57 -8.92 -4.17 -12.15
N ARG A 58 -8.69 -4.28 -13.47
CA ARG A 58 -9.70 -4.51 -14.50
C ARG A 58 -9.32 -5.67 -15.43
N ALA A 59 -8.36 -6.51 -15.01
CA ALA A 59 -7.93 -7.68 -15.78
C ALA A 59 -8.87 -8.87 -15.49
N GLU A 60 -9.01 -9.76 -16.46
CA GLU A 60 -9.79 -11.00 -16.31
C GLU A 60 -9.06 -12.00 -15.40
N GLU A 61 -7.72 -11.97 -15.39
CA GLU A 61 -6.90 -12.88 -14.61
C GLU A 61 -6.05 -12.11 -13.61
N VAL A 62 -6.42 -12.23 -12.33
CA VAL A 62 -5.71 -11.66 -11.19
C VAL A 62 -5.48 -12.76 -10.17
N TRP A 63 -4.21 -12.98 -9.80
CA TRP A 63 -3.84 -13.89 -8.72
C TRP A 63 -3.45 -13.09 -7.50
N GLY A 64 -3.95 -13.50 -6.34
CA GLY A 64 -3.55 -12.92 -5.06
C GLY A 64 -2.64 -13.89 -4.30
N ILE A 65 -1.66 -13.34 -3.59
CA ILE A 65 -0.85 -14.11 -2.65
C ILE A 65 -0.87 -13.44 -1.28
N ASP A 66 -1.07 -14.22 -0.22
CA ASP A 66 -1.00 -13.73 1.16
C ASP A 66 -0.53 -14.84 2.10
N ILE A 67 0.21 -14.46 3.15
CA ILE A 67 0.66 -15.38 4.19
C ILE A 67 -0.45 -15.68 5.21
N ASP A 68 -1.41 -14.76 5.40
CA ASP A 68 -2.52 -14.92 6.34
C ASP A 68 -3.71 -15.64 5.70
N GLY A 69 -3.95 -16.88 6.13
CA GLY A 69 -5.07 -17.67 5.66
C GLY A 69 -6.46 -17.08 5.96
N LYS A 70 -6.61 -16.13 6.91
CA LYS A 70 -7.87 -15.40 7.13
C LYS A 70 -8.08 -14.33 6.07
N GLU A 71 -7.05 -13.52 5.83
CA GLU A 71 -7.07 -12.51 4.76
C GLU A 71 -7.30 -13.19 3.40
N GLY A 72 -6.59 -14.29 3.09
CA GLY A 72 -6.79 -15.05 1.86
C GLY A 72 -8.22 -15.57 1.67
N ARG A 73 -8.94 -16.00 2.72
CA ARG A 73 -10.36 -16.37 2.63
C ARG A 73 -11.24 -15.15 2.32
N TRP A 74 -10.93 -13.98 2.85
CA TRP A 74 -11.66 -12.76 2.53
C TRP A 74 -11.37 -12.28 1.11
N ALA A 75 -10.11 -12.39 0.68
CA ALA A 75 -9.72 -12.15 -0.71
C ALA A 75 -10.53 -13.03 -1.68
N GLN A 76 -10.65 -14.32 -1.40
CA GLN A 76 -11.46 -15.24 -2.20
C GLN A 76 -12.94 -14.84 -2.22
N ALA A 77 -13.49 -14.45 -1.06
CA ALA A 77 -14.88 -13.99 -0.95
C ALA A 77 -15.12 -12.65 -1.67
N SER A 78 -14.10 -11.83 -1.89
CA SER A 78 -14.17 -10.56 -2.62
C SER A 78 -14.51 -10.74 -4.09
N ARG A 79 -14.19 -11.91 -4.66
CA ARG A 79 -14.29 -12.24 -6.10
C ARG A 79 -13.43 -11.32 -6.98
N ALA A 80 -12.35 -10.77 -6.43
CA ALA A 80 -11.40 -9.96 -7.16
C ALA A 80 -10.32 -10.81 -7.87
N TYR A 81 -10.18 -12.08 -7.45
CA TYR A 81 -9.11 -12.96 -7.90
C TYR A 81 -9.65 -14.22 -8.57
N SER A 82 -8.99 -14.64 -9.63
CA SER A 82 -9.16 -15.94 -10.27
C SER A 82 -8.50 -17.05 -9.45
N GLN A 83 -7.40 -16.72 -8.74
CA GLN A 83 -6.68 -17.65 -7.86
C GLN A 83 -6.11 -16.93 -6.64
N ILE A 84 -6.12 -17.62 -5.49
CA ILE A 84 -5.42 -17.22 -4.26
C ILE A 84 -4.38 -18.27 -3.92
N VAL A 85 -3.14 -17.84 -3.71
CA VAL A 85 -2.02 -18.64 -3.23
C VAL A 85 -1.75 -18.27 -1.78
N LEU A 86 -1.81 -19.24 -0.86
CA LEU A 86 -1.46 -19.02 0.54
C LEU A 86 0.00 -19.40 0.77
N GLY A 87 0.81 -18.46 1.26
CA GLY A 87 2.21 -18.69 1.58
C GLY A 87 3.04 -17.42 1.52
N ASP A 88 4.30 -17.55 1.92
CA ASP A 88 5.29 -16.48 1.83
C ASP A 88 5.75 -16.31 0.38
N ILE A 89 5.71 -15.09 -0.14
CA ILE A 89 6.19 -14.77 -1.49
C ILE A 89 7.67 -15.16 -1.71
N ALA A 90 8.46 -15.19 -0.65
CA ALA A 90 9.86 -15.63 -0.70
C ALA A 90 10.02 -17.15 -0.95
N GLU A 91 9.00 -17.96 -0.67
CA GLU A 91 9.08 -19.43 -0.67
C GLU A 91 8.15 -20.10 -1.68
N VAL A 92 7.05 -19.44 -2.07
CA VAL A 92 6.04 -20.02 -2.95
C VAL A 92 6.56 -20.25 -4.37
N LYS A 93 6.00 -21.26 -5.02
CA LYS A 93 6.24 -21.53 -6.44
C LYS A 93 5.12 -20.93 -7.28
N LEU A 94 5.45 -19.94 -8.06
CA LEU A 94 4.56 -19.32 -9.05
C LEU A 94 4.92 -19.81 -10.47
N PRO A 95 3.97 -19.76 -11.41
CA PRO A 95 4.27 -20.08 -12.80
C PRO A 95 5.33 -19.10 -13.35
N PRO A 96 6.42 -19.58 -13.96
CA PRO A 96 7.46 -18.71 -14.50
C PRO A 96 6.95 -17.98 -15.74
N ALA A 97 7.38 -16.73 -15.91
CA ALA A 97 7.09 -15.87 -17.06
C ALA A 97 5.59 -15.84 -17.43
N PHE A 98 4.72 -15.70 -16.43
CA PHE A 98 3.28 -15.73 -16.62
C PHE A 98 2.64 -14.35 -16.48
N PHE A 99 3.02 -13.57 -15.46
CA PHE A 99 2.38 -12.29 -15.17
C PHE A 99 2.99 -11.16 -16.02
N ARG A 100 2.13 -10.27 -16.52
CA ARG A 100 2.56 -9.00 -17.14
C ARG A 100 2.78 -7.92 -16.11
N THR A 101 1.97 -7.94 -15.06
CA THR A 101 2.03 -6.96 -13.97
C THR A 101 2.10 -7.68 -12.64
N CYS A 102 2.95 -7.19 -11.74
CA CYS A 102 2.92 -7.49 -10.32
C CYS A 102 2.61 -6.21 -9.54
N VAL A 103 1.81 -6.30 -8.50
CA VAL A 103 1.56 -5.19 -7.56
C VAL A 103 1.85 -5.67 -6.15
N ALA A 104 2.57 -4.88 -5.35
CA ALA A 104 2.75 -5.10 -3.93
C ALA A 104 2.35 -3.82 -3.20
N ASN A 105 1.23 -3.86 -2.47
CA ASN A 105 0.66 -2.69 -1.83
C ASN A 105 1.04 -2.66 -0.35
N CYS A 106 2.22 -2.13 -0.02
CA CYS A 106 2.78 -2.10 1.34
C CYS A 106 2.75 -3.49 1.99
N SER A 107 3.36 -4.44 1.34
CA SER A 107 3.49 -5.82 1.82
C SER A 107 4.95 -6.30 1.88
N LEU A 108 5.82 -5.81 0.99
CA LEU A 108 7.22 -6.25 0.92
C LEU A 108 8.05 -5.82 2.12
N GLU A 109 7.71 -4.73 2.78
CA GLU A 109 8.36 -4.28 4.01
C GLU A 109 8.18 -5.25 5.17
N HIS A 110 7.23 -6.17 5.07
CA HIS A 110 6.96 -7.20 6.08
C HIS A 110 7.60 -8.57 5.76
N VAL A 111 8.17 -8.74 4.57
CA VAL A 111 8.78 -10.00 4.15
C VAL A 111 10.21 -10.08 4.67
N PRO A 112 10.57 -11.08 5.52
CA PRO A 112 11.91 -11.15 6.09
C PRO A 112 13.02 -11.23 5.04
N ASP A 113 12.86 -12.10 4.03
CA ASP A 113 13.80 -12.23 2.91
C ASP A 113 13.28 -11.50 1.67
N ILE A 114 13.50 -10.19 1.63
CA ILE A 114 13.09 -9.35 0.52
C ILE A 114 13.77 -9.72 -0.81
N GLN A 115 15.00 -10.25 -0.77
CA GLN A 115 15.71 -10.63 -2.00
C GLN A 115 15.11 -11.90 -2.63
N ALA A 116 14.74 -12.88 -1.82
CA ALA A 116 14.01 -14.06 -2.29
C ALA A 116 12.64 -13.66 -2.86
N ALA A 117 11.90 -12.75 -2.19
CA ALA A 117 10.63 -12.22 -2.68
C ALA A 117 10.77 -11.55 -4.05
N LEU A 118 11.75 -10.64 -4.21
CA LEU A 118 12.00 -9.96 -5.48
C LEU A 118 12.45 -10.93 -6.58
N SER A 119 13.18 -11.97 -6.22
CA SER A 119 13.58 -13.03 -7.18
C SER A 119 12.39 -13.86 -7.65
N THR A 120 11.45 -14.21 -6.74
CA THR A 120 10.21 -14.90 -7.08
C THR A 120 9.31 -14.03 -7.96
N ILE A 121 9.17 -12.74 -7.64
CA ILE A 121 8.43 -11.78 -8.47
C ILE A 121 9.05 -11.70 -9.87
N SER A 122 10.38 -11.53 -9.95
CA SER A 122 11.08 -11.44 -11.23
C SER A 122 10.88 -12.71 -12.08
N ALA A 123 11.04 -13.90 -11.50
CA ALA A 123 10.88 -15.17 -12.21
C ALA A 123 9.45 -15.37 -12.73
N SER A 124 8.45 -14.88 -12.01
CA SER A 124 7.03 -14.99 -12.37
C SER A 124 6.56 -13.98 -13.43
N LEU A 125 7.24 -12.84 -13.57
CA LEU A 125 6.95 -11.84 -14.60
C LEU A 125 7.44 -12.34 -15.98
N VAL A 126 6.72 -11.97 -17.04
CA VAL A 126 7.21 -12.10 -18.41
C VAL A 126 8.43 -11.18 -18.63
N PRO A 127 9.35 -11.47 -19.57
CA PRO A 127 10.38 -10.52 -19.97
C PRO A 127 9.79 -9.18 -20.40
N GLY A 128 10.22 -8.07 -19.78
CA GLY A 128 9.62 -6.74 -19.96
C GLY A 128 8.33 -6.51 -19.13
N GLY A 129 7.91 -7.47 -18.33
CA GLY A 129 6.81 -7.32 -17.36
C GLY A 129 7.22 -6.43 -16.20
N ARG A 130 6.25 -5.70 -15.62
CA ARG A 130 6.51 -4.68 -14.60
C ARG A 130 5.96 -5.04 -13.24
N ALA A 131 6.69 -4.66 -12.19
CA ALA A 131 6.16 -4.66 -10.84
C ALA A 131 6.05 -3.22 -10.31
N TYR A 132 4.95 -2.96 -9.61
CA TYR A 132 4.60 -1.70 -8.95
C TYR A 132 4.57 -1.94 -7.45
N LEU A 133 5.60 -1.45 -6.77
CA LEU A 133 5.86 -1.76 -5.36
C LEU A 133 5.66 -0.50 -4.53
N PHE A 134 4.56 -0.43 -3.78
CA PHE A 134 4.36 0.61 -2.78
C PHE A 134 5.10 0.22 -1.51
N VAL A 135 5.97 1.10 -1.05
CA VAL A 135 6.85 0.84 0.09
C VAL A 135 6.99 2.08 0.99
N PRO A 136 7.03 1.92 2.31
CA PRO A 136 7.20 3.05 3.21
C PRO A 136 8.61 3.63 3.10
N ASN A 137 8.70 4.97 3.28
CA ASN A 137 9.96 5.64 3.51
C ASN A 137 10.42 5.38 4.95
N ARG A 138 11.73 5.31 5.20
CA ARG A 138 12.34 5.22 6.54
C ARG A 138 11.72 6.21 7.53
N ASP A 139 11.44 7.41 7.06
CA ASP A 139 10.96 8.50 7.90
C ASP A 139 9.43 8.65 7.95
N TRP A 140 8.67 7.65 7.47
CA TRP A 140 7.22 7.75 7.35
C TRP A 140 6.53 8.10 8.67
N ALA A 141 6.92 7.46 9.78
CA ALA A 141 6.35 7.71 11.09
C ALA A 141 6.72 9.10 11.65
N SER A 142 7.85 9.68 11.21
CA SER A 142 8.26 11.04 11.57
C SER A 142 7.32 12.13 11.01
N LYS A 143 6.50 11.78 10.01
CA LYS A 143 5.53 12.69 9.38
C LYS A 143 4.25 12.85 10.21
N PHE A 144 3.99 11.97 11.18
CA PHE A 144 2.84 12.08 12.06
C PHE A 144 2.86 13.40 12.83
N LEU A 145 1.72 14.06 12.91
CA LEU A 145 1.59 15.33 13.59
C LEU A 145 1.95 15.21 15.09
N THR A 146 1.56 14.11 15.73
CA THR A 146 1.92 13.84 17.13
C THR A 146 3.42 13.69 17.31
N VAL A 147 4.12 12.97 16.43
CA VAL A 147 5.58 12.81 16.47
C VAL A 147 6.27 14.16 16.26
N ARG A 148 5.82 14.95 15.28
CA ARG A 148 6.35 16.31 15.00
C ARG A 148 6.14 17.26 16.17
N THR A 149 4.95 17.23 16.79
CA THR A 149 4.63 18.05 17.96
C THR A 149 5.49 17.66 19.16
N LEU A 150 5.62 16.36 19.45
CA LEU A 150 6.48 15.91 20.53
C LEU A 150 7.95 16.28 20.31
N ARG A 151 8.41 16.19 19.07
CA ARG A 151 9.79 16.62 18.70
C ARG A 151 10.01 18.10 18.98
N SER A 152 9.02 18.95 18.63
CA SER A 152 9.10 20.40 18.85
C SER A 152 9.07 20.78 20.34
N LEU A 153 8.22 20.09 21.15
CA LEU A 153 8.01 20.45 22.56
C LEU A 153 9.00 19.80 23.51
N PHE A 154 9.41 18.57 23.23
CA PHE A 154 10.16 17.71 24.17
C PHE A 154 11.47 17.17 23.58
N GLY A 155 11.78 17.53 22.33
CA GLY A 155 13.02 17.14 21.64
C GLY A 155 13.00 15.72 21.05
N GLU A 156 14.11 15.38 20.37
CA GLU A 156 14.24 14.16 19.56
C GLU A 156 14.08 12.87 20.37
N ARG A 157 14.59 12.83 21.60
CA ARG A 157 14.55 11.61 22.44
C ARG A 157 13.10 11.14 22.72
N VAL A 158 12.19 12.06 22.98
CA VAL A 158 10.80 11.71 23.25
C VAL A 158 10.07 11.34 21.95
N ALA A 159 10.32 12.09 20.89
CA ALA A 159 9.73 11.80 19.58
C ALA A 159 10.15 10.44 19.03
N SER A 160 11.43 10.05 19.18
CA SER A 160 11.94 8.77 18.70
C SER A 160 11.34 7.57 19.44
N VAL A 161 11.00 7.70 20.72
CA VAL A 161 10.29 6.62 21.45
C VAL A 161 8.92 6.34 20.81
N LEU A 162 8.14 7.39 20.51
CA LEU A 162 6.85 7.21 19.85
C LEU A 162 7.04 6.68 18.42
N GLN A 163 7.99 7.22 17.67
CA GLN A 163 8.27 6.78 16.31
C GLN A 163 8.62 5.28 16.26
N ASN A 164 9.53 4.83 17.12
CA ASN A 164 9.91 3.41 17.22
C ASN A 164 8.71 2.53 17.61
N GLY A 165 7.87 3.00 18.54
CA GLY A 165 6.63 2.28 18.92
C GLY A 165 5.64 2.15 17.75
N ILE A 166 5.54 3.16 16.89
CA ILE A 166 4.73 3.08 15.67
C ILE A 166 5.30 2.04 14.71
N ASP A 167 6.61 2.06 14.44
CA ASP A 167 7.27 1.12 13.54
C ASP A 167 7.15 -0.33 14.04
N GLU A 168 7.31 -0.55 15.35
CA GLU A 168 7.11 -1.85 15.99
C GLU A 168 5.67 -2.34 15.89
N PHE A 169 4.69 -1.45 16.08
CA PHE A 169 3.27 -1.79 15.94
C PHE A 169 2.93 -2.26 14.51
N PHE A 170 3.51 -1.62 13.50
CA PHE A 170 3.31 -2.00 12.10
C PHE A 170 4.20 -3.16 11.64
N LYS A 171 5.16 -3.62 12.48
CA LYS A 171 6.05 -4.77 12.19
C LYS A 171 6.81 -4.66 10.87
N HIS A 172 7.36 -3.49 10.60
CA HIS A 172 8.19 -3.30 9.42
C HIS A 172 9.57 -3.94 9.62
N HIS A 173 9.99 -4.80 8.69
CA HIS A 173 11.36 -5.34 8.62
C HIS A 173 12.25 -4.45 7.77
N HIS A 174 11.67 -3.80 6.77
CA HIS A 174 12.39 -3.01 5.77
C HIS A 174 11.84 -1.60 5.68
N LEU A 175 12.61 -0.65 6.21
CA LEU A 175 12.35 0.79 6.13
C LEU A 175 13.59 1.47 5.55
N TYR A 176 13.52 1.89 4.30
CA TYR A 176 14.61 2.53 3.60
C TYR A 176 14.17 3.90 3.05
N ASP A 177 15.15 4.79 2.91
CA ASP A 177 15.03 5.99 2.08
C ASP A 177 15.11 5.61 0.59
N GLU A 178 15.05 6.58 -0.28
CA GLU A 178 15.10 6.37 -1.73
C GLU A 178 16.35 5.61 -2.16
N ASP A 179 17.52 6.02 -1.66
CA ASP A 179 18.79 5.37 -2.01
C ASP A 179 18.87 3.94 -1.47
N GLY A 180 18.34 3.70 -0.28
CA GLY A 180 18.22 2.36 0.29
C GLY A 180 17.35 1.44 -0.57
N TRP A 181 16.19 1.91 -1.04
CA TRP A 181 15.33 1.15 -1.97
C TRP A 181 16.01 0.92 -3.32
N ARG A 182 16.72 1.92 -3.87
CA ARG A 182 17.54 1.73 -5.08
C ARG A 182 18.55 0.62 -4.91
N ASN A 183 19.25 0.59 -3.76
CA ASN A 183 20.22 -0.47 -3.45
C ASN A 183 19.58 -1.85 -3.26
N VAL A 184 18.37 -1.93 -2.69
CA VAL A 184 17.62 -3.20 -2.58
C VAL A 184 17.29 -3.75 -3.97
N ILE A 185 16.77 -2.92 -4.87
CA ILE A 185 16.42 -3.34 -6.24
C ILE A 185 17.67 -3.70 -7.04
N ALA A 186 18.77 -2.94 -6.90
CA ALA A 186 20.01 -3.20 -7.61
C ALA A 186 20.66 -4.55 -7.28
N LYS A 187 20.30 -5.17 -6.14
CA LYS A 187 20.76 -6.50 -5.74
C LYS A 187 19.80 -7.61 -6.20
N SER A 188 18.68 -7.29 -6.81
CA SER A 188 17.69 -8.23 -7.30
C SER A 188 17.79 -8.44 -8.81
N PRO A 189 17.12 -9.45 -9.38
CA PRO A 189 17.05 -9.64 -10.84
C PRO A 189 16.14 -8.62 -11.57
N LEU A 190 15.59 -7.63 -10.88
CA LEU A 190 14.74 -6.59 -11.44
C LEU A 190 15.53 -5.32 -11.73
N SER A 191 15.15 -4.59 -12.76
CA SER A 191 15.70 -3.27 -13.09
C SER A 191 14.77 -2.17 -12.60
N LEU A 192 15.32 -1.17 -11.91
CA LEU A 192 14.57 -0.01 -11.48
C LEU A 192 14.31 0.92 -12.68
N VAL A 193 13.05 1.20 -12.95
CA VAL A 193 12.60 2.11 -14.02
C VAL A 193 12.36 3.51 -13.46
N ASP A 194 11.66 3.60 -12.30
CA ASP A 194 11.29 4.88 -11.72
C ASP A 194 11.03 4.75 -10.21
N ILE A 195 11.17 5.84 -9.46
CA ILE A 195 10.73 5.98 -8.07
C ILE A 195 9.89 7.24 -7.96
N LYS A 196 8.65 7.10 -7.47
CA LYS A 196 7.70 8.21 -7.34
C LYS A 196 7.25 8.40 -5.90
N PRO A 197 7.17 9.63 -5.39
CA PRO A 197 6.52 9.90 -4.12
C PRO A 197 5.01 9.66 -4.24
N VAL A 198 4.40 9.02 -3.23
CA VAL A 198 2.96 8.70 -3.23
C VAL A 198 2.22 9.39 -2.10
N LEU A 199 2.68 9.26 -0.86
CA LEU A 199 2.04 9.87 0.29
C LEU A 199 2.79 11.12 0.73
N SER A 200 2.13 12.27 0.65
CA SER A 200 2.64 13.51 1.22
C SER A 200 2.58 13.53 2.75
N THR A 201 3.27 14.48 3.37
CA THR A 201 3.11 14.75 4.81
C THR A 201 1.66 15.11 5.13
N ALA A 202 0.98 15.88 4.28
CA ALA A 202 -0.44 16.21 4.46
C ALA A 202 -1.33 14.97 4.47
N THR A 203 -1.09 14.02 3.56
CA THR A 203 -1.82 12.73 3.53
C THR A 203 -1.58 11.93 4.81
N THR A 204 -0.35 11.94 5.34
CA THR A 204 0.00 11.23 6.57
C THR A 204 -0.67 11.87 7.79
N VAL A 205 -0.72 13.20 7.88
CA VAL A 205 -1.43 13.92 8.95
C VAL A 205 -2.94 13.67 8.88
N ALA A 206 -3.53 13.67 7.69
CA ALA A 206 -4.94 13.34 7.52
C ALA A 206 -5.22 11.86 7.90
N PHE A 207 -4.35 10.92 7.52
CA PHE A 207 -4.42 9.53 7.97
C PHE A 207 -4.43 9.44 9.50
N GLU A 208 -3.49 10.12 10.17
CA GLU A 208 -3.39 10.13 11.62
C GLU A 208 -4.63 10.69 12.30
N ALA A 209 -5.19 11.79 11.81
CA ALA A 209 -6.41 12.41 12.35
C ALA A 209 -7.61 11.45 12.39
N PHE A 210 -7.67 10.52 11.42
CA PHE A 210 -8.72 9.50 11.37
C PHE A 210 -8.30 8.13 11.94
N LEU A 211 -7.09 8.00 12.50
CA LEU A 211 -6.59 6.71 12.98
C LEU A 211 -7.40 6.19 14.18
N LEU A 212 -7.60 7.03 15.20
CA LEU A 212 -8.36 6.64 16.40
C LEU A 212 -9.80 6.20 16.09
N PRO A 213 -10.61 6.97 15.31
CA PRO A 213 -11.92 6.48 14.86
C PRO A 213 -11.86 5.20 14.05
N SER A 214 -10.76 4.95 13.34
CA SER A 214 -10.57 3.76 12.50
C SER A 214 -10.29 2.49 13.31
N LEU A 215 -9.85 2.60 14.57
CA LEU A 215 -9.67 1.44 15.47
C LEU A 215 -10.98 0.67 15.70
N ALA A 216 -12.12 1.37 15.71
CA ALA A 216 -13.43 0.72 15.78
C ALA A 216 -13.68 -0.19 14.56
N GLY A 217 -13.25 0.23 13.36
CA GLY A 217 -13.32 -0.59 12.16
C GLY A 217 -12.43 -1.84 12.23
N TRP A 218 -11.22 -1.69 12.78
CA TRP A 218 -10.31 -2.81 13.00
C TRP A 218 -10.88 -3.85 13.99
N ALA A 219 -11.43 -3.39 15.13
CA ALA A 219 -12.11 -4.26 16.07
C ALA A 219 -13.33 -4.96 15.43
N ASN A 220 -14.11 -4.23 14.64
CA ASN A 220 -15.24 -4.78 13.89
C ASN A 220 -14.79 -5.86 12.88
N LYS A 221 -13.68 -5.63 12.14
CA LYS A 221 -13.12 -6.62 11.20
C LYS A 221 -12.74 -7.92 11.91
N LYS A 222 -12.15 -7.83 13.10
CA LYS A 222 -11.81 -9.01 13.90
C LYS A 222 -13.03 -9.82 14.33
N LEU A 223 -14.16 -9.16 14.61
CA LEU A 223 -15.38 -9.78 15.09
C LEU A 223 -16.31 -10.26 13.96
N THR A 224 -16.42 -9.47 12.89
CA THR A 224 -17.46 -9.66 11.86
C THR A 224 -16.90 -9.95 10.46
N THR A 225 -15.57 -9.99 10.30
CA THR A 225 -14.87 -10.09 9.00
C THR A 225 -15.03 -8.88 8.08
N ARG A 226 -15.67 -7.81 8.55
CA ARG A 226 -15.94 -6.60 7.77
C ARG A 226 -15.36 -5.39 8.48
N TRP A 227 -14.77 -4.49 7.72
CA TRP A 227 -14.33 -3.20 8.25
C TRP A 227 -15.50 -2.33 8.71
N THR A 228 -16.65 -2.45 8.04
CA THR A 228 -17.86 -1.65 8.31
C THR A 228 -19.11 -2.51 8.17
N ASN A 229 -20.11 -2.28 9.04
CA ASN A 229 -21.37 -3.04 9.04
C ASN A 229 -22.44 -2.38 8.16
N PHE A 230 -22.32 -1.07 7.90
CA PHE A 230 -23.33 -0.27 7.21
C PHE A 230 -22.77 0.43 5.97
N PRO A 231 -22.36 -0.33 4.91
CA PRO A 231 -21.76 0.27 3.71
C PRO A 231 -22.71 1.21 2.98
N GLY A 232 -24.03 0.96 3.03
CA GLY A 232 -25.05 1.86 2.45
C GLY A 232 -25.08 3.24 3.11
N LEU A 233 -25.07 3.28 4.45
CA LEU A 233 -25.02 4.54 5.21
C LEU A 233 -23.71 5.29 4.93
N ARG A 234 -22.58 4.59 4.92
CA ARG A 234 -21.29 5.19 4.59
C ARG A 234 -21.25 5.70 3.15
N ARG A 235 -21.87 5.00 2.20
CA ARG A 235 -22.00 5.50 0.82
C ARG A 235 -22.77 6.82 0.76
N ALA A 236 -23.87 6.93 1.52
CA ALA A 236 -24.63 8.18 1.60
C ALA A 236 -23.82 9.32 2.30
N ALA A 237 -22.99 8.98 3.28
CA ALA A 237 -22.12 9.93 3.98
C ALA A 237 -20.82 10.28 3.20
N ALA A 238 -20.49 9.58 2.13
CA ALA A 238 -19.22 9.76 1.41
C ALA A 238 -18.95 11.19 0.93
N PRO A 239 -19.91 11.96 0.41
CA PRO A 239 -19.68 13.35 0.01
C PRO A 239 -19.19 14.23 1.18
N PHE A 240 -19.85 14.13 2.33
CA PHE A 240 -19.47 14.88 3.52
C PHE A 240 -18.11 14.46 4.06
N ALA A 241 -17.88 13.13 4.18
CA ALA A 241 -16.60 12.58 4.65
C ALA A 241 -15.43 12.94 3.71
N TYR A 242 -15.69 13.02 2.42
CA TYR A 242 -14.69 13.46 1.43
C TYR A 242 -14.30 14.93 1.62
N VAL A 243 -15.29 15.81 1.79
CA VAL A 243 -15.01 17.23 2.06
C VAL A 243 -14.18 17.38 3.33
N LEU A 244 -14.53 16.67 4.39
CA LEU A 244 -13.77 16.69 5.64
C LEU A 244 -12.34 16.20 5.46
N ALA A 245 -12.15 15.05 4.78
CA ALA A 245 -10.82 14.51 4.49
C ALA A 245 -9.99 15.49 3.64
N LYS A 246 -10.60 16.09 2.61
CA LYS A 246 -9.90 17.06 1.74
C LYS A 246 -9.55 18.34 2.50
N SER A 247 -10.40 18.80 3.44
CA SER A 247 -10.08 19.94 4.29
C SER A 247 -8.90 19.66 5.22
N MET A 248 -8.79 18.44 5.76
CA MET A 248 -7.63 18.04 6.56
C MET A 248 -6.34 18.04 5.75
N LEU A 249 -6.38 17.58 4.50
CA LEU A 249 -5.23 17.65 3.58
C LEU A 249 -4.80 19.10 3.30
N ALA A 250 -5.76 20.02 3.14
CA ALA A 250 -5.46 21.42 2.85
C ALA A 250 -4.88 22.20 4.04
N ILE A 251 -5.18 21.78 5.28
CA ILE A 251 -4.68 22.43 6.51
C ILE A 251 -3.23 21.99 6.80
N ALA A 252 -2.89 20.77 6.47
CA ALA A 252 -1.55 20.25 6.70
C ALA A 252 -0.58 20.83 5.66
N ASN A 253 0.40 21.62 6.11
CA ASN A 253 1.47 22.11 5.25
C ASN A 253 2.20 20.91 4.61
N ASP A 254 2.18 20.87 3.29
CA ASP A 254 2.89 19.88 2.53
C ASP A 254 4.37 20.30 2.43
N ASP A 255 5.25 19.54 3.05
CA ASP A 255 6.67 19.60 2.76
C ASP A 255 6.93 18.61 1.61
N GLU A 256 7.92 18.87 0.75
CA GLU A 256 8.27 18.05 -0.41
C GLU A 256 8.67 16.59 -0.05
N LYS A 257 8.59 16.22 1.22
CA LYS A 257 9.00 14.93 1.74
C LYS A 257 7.85 13.94 1.66
N THR A 258 8.13 12.75 1.18
CA THR A 258 7.14 11.66 1.07
C THR A 258 7.24 10.68 2.23
N ALA A 259 6.11 10.15 2.65
CA ALA A 259 6.03 9.05 3.61
C ALA A 259 6.08 7.67 2.94
N GLU A 260 5.89 7.61 1.61
CA GLU A 260 5.81 6.36 0.88
C GLU A 260 6.25 6.56 -0.57
N TYR A 261 6.93 5.56 -1.12
CA TYR A 261 7.35 5.51 -2.52
C TYR A 261 6.56 4.46 -3.30
N LEU A 262 6.38 4.74 -4.59
CA LEU A 262 6.06 3.75 -5.60
C LEU A 262 7.33 3.46 -6.40
N LEU A 263 7.84 2.24 -6.28
CA LEU A 263 8.92 1.76 -7.11
C LEU A 263 8.32 1.11 -8.36
N VAL A 264 8.74 1.58 -9.52
CA VAL A 264 8.43 0.94 -10.81
C VAL A 264 9.65 0.13 -11.21
N VAL A 265 9.51 -1.18 -11.23
CA VAL A 265 10.59 -2.09 -11.60
C VAL A 265 10.16 -2.98 -12.76
N GLU A 266 11.10 -3.47 -13.54
CA GLU A 266 10.84 -4.29 -14.73
C GLU A 266 11.74 -5.54 -14.73
N ARG A 267 11.21 -6.68 -15.15
CA ARG A 267 12.04 -7.82 -15.50
C ARG A 267 12.78 -7.50 -16.80
N PRO A 268 14.11 -7.51 -16.82
CA PRO A 268 14.87 -7.25 -18.04
C PRO A 268 14.43 -8.18 -19.18
N ARG A 269 14.45 -7.66 -20.41
CA ARG A 269 14.30 -8.49 -21.60
C ARG A 269 15.59 -9.28 -21.79
N GLU A 270 15.49 -10.52 -22.20
CA GLU A 270 16.67 -11.26 -22.63
C GLU A 270 17.29 -10.54 -23.83
N PRO A 271 18.61 -10.36 -23.87
CA PRO A 271 19.24 -9.80 -25.06
C PRO A 271 18.93 -10.72 -26.26
N GLU A 272 18.54 -10.12 -27.39
CA GLU A 272 18.31 -10.80 -28.67
C GLU A 272 19.58 -11.46 -29.17
#